data_c9d391fe6c0989880e8b7544817f2983
#
_entry.id   c9d391fe6c0989880e8b7544817f2983
#
_cell.length_a   1.000
_cell.length_b   1.000
_cell.length_c   1.000
_cell.angle_alpha   90.00
_cell.angle_beta   90.00
_cell.angle_gamma   90.00
#
_symmetry.space_group_name_H-M   'P 1'
#
loop_
_entity.id
_entity.type
_entity.pdbx_description
1 polymer ?
#
loop_
_entity_poly.entity_id
_entity_poly.type
_entity_poly.pdbx_seq_one_letter_code
_entity_poly.pdbx_strand_id
1 'polypeptide(L)'
;MTKVLKISEDMDTIRVDGSSCIRCGRCVKVCPSQIFVQEKAGGPVALSKPENCIVCGHCVAACPTGSVAHAEFPPAKVHPVDYAAMPTPAQVELLMAARRSNRALSQRPVPQEMLDRIVAAADLAPTATNARQLGYTLVTDPVLLRRMSEYTLGVFGKLADRLSHPLVRPWLSRLLPDVYRYVPVFRKMRREYAGGNDRILRGATAVLLIHAPKESRFGTEDANLAYQNASLMAEVLGVSQIYMGFVLTAVRQDRKKGLCRMLGLGGRRFAVPHCRVPAHLGTCGRFSVRYSAKTLNFWLVCTKASNIIRTLFTIL
;
A
#
# COMPACT_ATOMS: atom_id res chain seq x y z
N MET A 1 -7.99 7.20 -16.50
CA MET A 1 -7.48 8.50 -17.01
C MET A 1 -6.89 9.26 -15.84
N THR A 2 -5.58 9.27 -15.69
CA THR A 2 -4.89 9.97 -14.59
C THR A 2 -4.61 11.39 -15.08
N LYS A 3 -5.39 12.34 -14.59
CA LYS A 3 -5.17 13.77 -14.84
C LYS A 3 -3.91 14.19 -14.09
N VAL A 4 -2.80 14.34 -14.78
CA VAL A 4 -1.72 15.20 -14.31
C VAL A 4 -2.27 16.61 -14.48
N LEU A 5 -2.68 17.21 -13.38
CA LEU A 5 -3.06 18.61 -13.36
C LEU A 5 -1.81 19.42 -13.70
N LYS A 6 -1.74 19.91 -14.95
CA LYS A 6 -0.96 21.11 -15.26
C LYS A 6 -1.62 22.23 -14.49
N ILE A 7 -0.88 22.81 -13.56
CA ILE A 7 -1.26 24.07 -12.90
C ILE A 7 -1.40 25.08 -14.03
N SER A 8 -2.62 25.57 -14.26
CA SER A 8 -2.86 26.70 -15.17
C SER A 8 -2.21 27.94 -14.54
N GLU A 9 -1.47 28.67 -15.34
CA GLU A 9 -0.68 29.86 -14.94
C GLU A 9 -1.49 31.05 -14.41
N ASP A 10 -2.81 30.91 -14.18
CA ASP A 10 -3.70 32.06 -13.98
C ASP A 10 -4.60 32.05 -12.72
N MET A 11 -4.28 31.24 -11.70
CA MET A 11 -4.95 31.38 -10.40
C MET A 11 -3.92 31.25 -9.27
N ASP A 12 -3.88 32.26 -8.39
CA ASP A 12 -3.16 32.19 -7.12
C ASP A 12 -3.53 30.92 -6.37
N THR A 13 -2.74 29.87 -6.52
CA THR A 13 -2.98 28.55 -5.90
C THR A 13 -3.17 28.66 -4.40
N ILE A 14 -2.50 29.67 -3.79
CA ILE A 14 -2.56 29.97 -2.35
C ILE A 14 -2.66 31.47 -2.16
N ARG A 15 -3.56 31.87 -1.26
CA ARG A 15 -3.73 33.27 -0.88
C ARG A 15 -3.87 33.41 0.62
N VAL A 16 -3.32 34.49 1.17
CA VAL A 16 -3.54 34.93 2.56
C VAL A 16 -4.41 36.15 2.54
N ASP A 17 -5.60 36.11 3.11
CA ASP A 17 -6.46 37.28 3.29
C ASP A 17 -5.94 38.12 4.46
N GLY A 18 -5.32 39.25 4.13
CA GLY A 18 -4.74 40.16 5.12
C GLY A 18 -5.78 40.82 6.02
N SER A 19 -7.06 40.89 5.61
CA SER A 19 -8.14 41.53 6.38
C SER A 19 -8.60 40.66 7.56
N SER A 20 -8.63 39.36 7.38
CA SER A 20 -9.01 38.38 8.39
C SER A 20 -7.82 37.75 9.13
N CYS A 21 -6.59 37.97 8.64
CA CYS A 21 -5.38 37.36 9.19
C CYS A 21 -4.97 38.04 10.52
N ILE A 22 -5.01 37.23 11.61
CA ILE A 22 -4.55 37.68 12.94
C ILE A 22 -3.02 37.62 13.15
N ARG A 23 -2.26 37.33 12.12
CA ARG A 23 -0.78 37.33 12.08
C ARG A 23 -0.13 36.37 13.10
N CYS A 24 -0.79 35.29 13.45
CA CYS A 24 -0.34 34.32 14.48
C CYS A 24 0.84 33.43 14.06
N GLY A 25 1.27 33.45 12.80
CA GLY A 25 2.40 32.67 12.26
C GLY A 25 2.20 31.15 12.19
N ARG A 26 1.01 30.61 12.48
CA ARG A 26 0.79 29.16 12.44
C ARG A 26 1.06 28.55 11.05
N CYS A 27 0.62 29.21 9.98
CA CYS A 27 0.86 28.76 8.61
C CYS A 27 2.37 28.73 8.26
N VAL A 28 3.15 29.68 8.79
CA VAL A 28 4.62 29.69 8.66
C VAL A 28 5.22 28.47 9.36
N LYS A 29 4.78 28.19 10.59
CA LYS A 29 5.32 27.13 11.43
C LYS A 29 5.03 25.73 10.89
N VAL A 30 3.84 25.50 10.30
CA VAL A 30 3.41 24.14 9.86
C VAL A 30 3.82 23.83 8.43
N CYS A 31 4.29 24.78 7.64
CA CYS A 31 4.60 24.57 6.23
C CYS A 31 5.95 23.87 6.04
N PRO A 32 5.98 22.57 5.60
CA PRO A 32 7.23 21.85 5.40
C PRO A 32 8.07 22.42 4.23
N SER A 33 7.43 23.07 3.26
CA SER A 33 8.08 23.71 2.11
C SER A 33 8.45 25.18 2.36
N GLN A 34 8.16 25.73 3.56
CA GLN A 34 8.51 27.08 3.96
C GLN A 34 8.05 28.18 2.98
N ILE A 35 6.86 27.99 2.39
CA ILE A 35 6.30 28.96 1.41
C ILE A 35 5.65 30.18 2.07
N PHE A 36 5.46 30.17 3.39
CA PHE A 36 4.98 31.31 4.15
C PHE A 36 6.15 31.94 4.91
N VAL A 37 6.25 33.23 4.84
CA VAL A 37 7.28 34.02 5.53
C VAL A 37 6.65 35.12 6.39
N GLN A 38 7.27 35.39 7.53
CA GLN A 38 6.88 36.44 8.45
C GLN A 38 8.18 37.05 9.03
N GLU A 39 8.51 38.27 8.67
CA GLU A 39 9.80 38.88 9.04
C GLU A 39 9.95 39.06 10.55
N LYS A 40 8.86 39.40 11.23
CA LYS A 40 8.82 39.55 12.70
C LYS A 40 7.52 38.96 13.26
N ALA A 41 7.57 38.47 14.48
CA ALA A 41 6.39 37.97 15.17
C ALA A 41 5.28 39.03 15.20
N GLY A 42 4.04 38.64 14.82
CA GLY A 42 2.91 39.56 14.70
C GLY A 42 2.91 40.45 13.44
N GLY A 43 3.94 40.39 12.62
CA GLY A 43 3.99 41.06 11.33
C GLY A 43 3.12 40.40 10.26
N PRO A 44 2.96 41.01 9.08
CA PRO A 44 2.20 40.41 7.98
C PRO A 44 2.84 39.11 7.52
N VAL A 45 1.99 38.17 7.10
CA VAL A 45 2.42 36.90 6.49
C VAL A 45 2.39 37.07 4.97
N ALA A 46 3.50 36.79 4.33
CA ALA A 46 3.65 36.80 2.87
C ALA A 46 3.94 35.42 2.32
N LEU A 47 3.77 35.25 1.02
CA LEU A 47 4.15 34.01 0.30
C LEU A 47 5.53 34.20 -0.32
N SER A 48 6.36 33.15 -0.20
CA SER A 48 7.66 33.03 -0.85
C SER A 48 7.74 31.69 -1.52
N LYS A 49 7.97 31.65 -2.84
CA LYS A 49 8.08 30.44 -3.66
C LYS A 49 6.87 29.49 -3.54
N PRO A 50 5.63 29.96 -3.80
CA PRO A 50 4.42 29.15 -3.71
C PRO A 50 4.44 27.92 -4.64
N GLU A 51 5.27 27.94 -5.69
CA GLU A 51 5.51 26.81 -6.62
C GLU A 51 6.09 25.57 -5.91
N ASN A 52 6.69 25.72 -4.74
CA ASN A 52 7.21 24.61 -3.93
C ASN A 52 6.11 23.95 -3.06
N CYS A 53 4.85 24.33 -3.22
CA CYS A 53 3.75 23.75 -2.45
C CYS A 53 3.54 22.27 -2.77
N ILE A 54 3.58 21.43 -1.74
CA ILE A 54 3.29 20.00 -1.84
C ILE A 54 1.80 19.66 -1.63
N VAL A 55 0.94 20.64 -1.64
CA VAL A 55 -0.53 20.48 -1.53
C VAL A 55 -0.95 19.65 -0.29
N CYS A 56 -0.31 19.86 0.86
CA CYS A 56 -0.58 19.06 2.07
C CYS A 56 -1.75 19.60 2.93
N GLY A 57 -2.23 20.82 2.69
CA GLY A 57 -3.37 21.42 3.39
C GLY A 57 -3.11 21.89 4.83
N HIS A 58 -1.92 21.67 5.40
CA HIS A 58 -1.62 22.02 6.80
C HIS A 58 -1.84 23.50 7.11
N CYS A 59 -1.51 24.40 6.17
CA CYS A 59 -1.69 25.83 6.35
C CYS A 59 -3.18 26.23 6.45
N VAL A 60 -4.04 25.58 5.68
CA VAL A 60 -5.51 25.77 5.73
C VAL A 60 -6.05 25.23 7.05
N ALA A 61 -5.69 24.00 7.41
CA ALA A 61 -6.17 23.36 8.63
C ALA A 61 -5.71 24.04 9.92
N ALA A 62 -4.50 24.65 9.92
CA ALA A 62 -3.94 25.33 11.10
C ALA A 62 -4.43 26.78 11.26
N CYS A 63 -5.09 27.36 10.25
CA CYS A 63 -5.51 28.75 10.30
C CYS A 63 -6.80 28.92 11.12
N PRO A 64 -6.76 29.58 12.30
CA PRO A 64 -7.92 29.67 13.16
C PRO A 64 -9.02 30.61 12.62
N THR A 65 -8.66 31.52 11.70
CA THR A 65 -9.57 32.51 11.11
C THR A 65 -9.97 32.17 9.67
N GLY A 66 -9.47 31.03 9.12
CA GLY A 66 -9.72 30.68 7.71
C GLY A 66 -9.09 31.64 6.69
N SER A 67 -8.14 32.50 7.11
CA SER A 67 -7.52 33.50 6.24
C SER A 67 -6.62 32.91 5.16
N VAL A 68 -6.26 31.62 5.23
CA VAL A 68 -5.47 30.94 4.20
C VAL A 68 -6.42 30.21 3.25
N ALA A 69 -6.53 30.71 2.04
CA ALA A 69 -7.26 30.04 0.96
C ALA A 69 -6.29 29.25 0.07
N HIS A 70 -6.71 28.06 -0.38
CA HIS A 70 -5.94 27.21 -1.27
C HIS A 70 -6.87 26.57 -2.29
N ALA A 71 -6.54 26.62 -3.58
CA ALA A 71 -7.39 26.15 -4.67
C ALA A 71 -7.81 24.68 -4.53
N GLU A 72 -6.88 23.82 -4.06
CA GLU A 72 -7.16 22.38 -3.85
C GLU A 72 -7.99 22.08 -2.59
N PHE A 73 -8.13 23.06 -1.68
CA PHE A 73 -8.86 22.94 -0.42
C PHE A 73 -9.96 24.00 -0.31
N PRO A 74 -10.95 24.02 -1.23
CA PRO A 74 -12.09 24.91 -1.10
C PRO A 74 -12.87 24.59 0.19
N PRO A 75 -13.65 25.53 0.75
CA PRO A 75 -14.39 25.32 2.00
C PRO A 75 -15.22 24.04 2.05
N ALA A 76 -15.79 23.61 0.91
CA ALA A 76 -16.56 22.37 0.81
C ALA A 76 -15.73 21.07 1.03
N LYS A 77 -14.40 21.14 0.95
CA LYS A 77 -13.49 20.02 1.21
C LYS A 77 -12.83 20.09 2.59
N VAL A 78 -13.06 21.16 3.35
CA VAL A 78 -12.47 21.36 4.68
C VAL A 78 -13.53 21.06 5.73
N HIS A 79 -13.35 19.96 6.45
CA HIS A 79 -14.29 19.56 7.49
C HIS A 79 -13.61 19.60 8.86
N PRO A 80 -14.30 20.11 9.90
CA PRO A 80 -13.78 20.03 11.26
C PRO A 80 -13.67 18.57 11.71
N VAL A 81 -12.65 18.28 12.48
CA VAL A 81 -12.50 16.96 13.09
C VAL A 81 -13.36 16.91 14.36
N ASP A 82 -14.30 15.99 14.42
CA ASP A 82 -15.06 15.73 15.65
C ASP A 82 -14.21 14.83 16.57
N TYR A 83 -13.49 15.47 17.49
CA TYR A 83 -12.68 14.76 18.47
C TYR A 83 -13.50 13.93 19.47
N ALA A 84 -14.78 14.23 19.67
CA ALA A 84 -15.65 13.45 20.54
C ALA A 84 -16.02 12.09 19.91
N ALA A 85 -16.03 12.02 18.58
CA ALA A 85 -16.27 10.79 17.83
C ALA A 85 -15.01 9.92 17.64
N MET A 86 -13.84 10.35 18.15
CA MET A 86 -12.62 9.55 18.06
C MET A 86 -12.72 8.26 18.86
N PRO A 87 -12.20 7.13 18.32
CA PRO A 87 -12.16 5.88 19.08
C PRO A 87 -11.27 6.01 20.32
N THR A 88 -11.64 5.34 21.39
CA THR A 88 -10.81 5.27 22.59
C THR A 88 -9.50 4.50 22.30
N PRO A 89 -8.42 4.74 23.08
CA PRO A 89 -7.17 3.97 22.94
C PRO A 89 -7.41 2.46 23.00
N ALA A 90 -8.25 1.98 23.91
CA ALA A 90 -8.58 0.57 24.04
C ALA A 90 -9.27 -0.02 22.79
N GLN A 91 -10.13 0.76 22.13
CA GLN A 91 -10.75 0.34 20.86
C GLN A 91 -9.73 0.22 19.73
N VAL A 92 -8.78 1.15 19.65
CA VAL A 92 -7.70 1.12 18.64
C VAL A 92 -6.77 -0.07 18.91
N GLU A 93 -6.37 -0.29 20.15
CA GLU A 93 -5.54 -1.43 20.55
C GLU A 93 -6.22 -2.77 20.25
N LEU A 94 -7.52 -2.89 20.54
CA LEU A 94 -8.32 -4.07 20.24
C LEU A 94 -8.34 -4.34 18.73
N LEU A 95 -8.59 -3.32 17.91
CA LEU A 95 -8.60 -3.44 16.46
C LEU A 95 -7.25 -3.92 15.93
N MET A 96 -6.15 -3.34 16.40
CA MET A 96 -4.80 -3.74 16.01
C MET A 96 -4.49 -5.18 16.43
N ALA A 97 -4.92 -5.59 17.63
CA ALA A 97 -4.71 -6.94 18.15
C ALA A 97 -5.60 -7.99 17.46
N ALA A 98 -6.82 -7.64 17.07
CA ALA A 98 -7.77 -8.53 16.41
C ALA A 98 -7.38 -8.82 14.95
N ARG A 99 -6.85 -7.82 14.23
CA ARG A 99 -6.49 -7.94 12.81
C ARG A 99 -5.44 -9.04 12.57
N ARG A 100 -5.77 -10.02 11.75
CA ARG A 100 -4.91 -11.16 11.42
C ARG A 100 -4.86 -11.42 9.91
N SER A 101 -3.78 -12.05 9.44
CA SER A 101 -3.74 -12.69 8.14
C SER A 101 -4.51 -14.01 8.21
N ASN A 102 -5.77 -14.00 7.81
CA ASN A 102 -6.62 -15.18 7.82
C ASN A 102 -6.33 -16.06 6.59
N ARG A 103 -6.17 -17.36 6.80
CA ARG A 103 -5.86 -18.34 5.75
C ARG A 103 -7.00 -19.31 5.46
N ALA A 104 -8.11 -19.17 6.17
CA ALA A 104 -9.35 -19.90 5.97
C ALA A 104 -10.41 -18.91 5.48
N LEU A 105 -10.39 -18.60 4.20
CA LEU A 105 -11.29 -17.65 3.57
C LEU A 105 -12.59 -18.35 3.15
N SER A 106 -13.73 -17.67 3.35
CA SER A 106 -15.00 -18.12 2.79
C SER A 106 -15.04 -17.76 1.29
N GLN A 107 -15.82 -18.53 0.53
CA GLN A 107 -16.01 -18.27 -0.91
C GLN A 107 -17.14 -17.27 -1.19
N ARG A 108 -17.70 -16.61 -0.16
CA ARG A 108 -18.73 -15.61 -0.35
C ARG A 108 -18.12 -14.36 -0.96
N PRO A 109 -18.69 -13.80 -2.04
CA PRO A 109 -18.24 -12.52 -2.58
C PRO A 109 -18.35 -11.42 -1.51
N VAL A 110 -17.37 -10.54 -1.49
CA VAL A 110 -17.43 -9.33 -0.65
C VAL A 110 -18.30 -8.31 -1.38
N PRO A 111 -19.31 -7.71 -0.71
CA PRO A 111 -20.13 -6.64 -1.32
C PRO A 111 -19.26 -5.48 -1.81
N GLN A 112 -19.65 -4.91 -2.97
CA GLN A 112 -18.88 -3.82 -3.60
C GLN A 112 -18.73 -2.62 -2.69
N GLU A 113 -19.77 -2.24 -1.94
CA GLU A 113 -19.73 -1.14 -0.97
C GLU A 113 -18.63 -1.34 0.10
N MET A 114 -18.43 -2.57 0.60
CA MET A 114 -17.36 -2.86 1.55
C MET A 114 -15.99 -2.74 0.89
N LEU A 115 -15.86 -3.22 -0.37
CA LEU A 115 -14.61 -3.09 -1.14
C LEU A 115 -14.26 -1.62 -1.36
N ASP A 116 -15.24 -0.79 -1.72
CA ASP A 116 -15.05 0.65 -1.94
C ASP A 116 -14.61 1.35 -0.65
N ARG A 117 -15.20 1.02 0.49
CA ARG A 117 -14.78 1.54 1.80
C ARG A 117 -13.36 1.14 2.16
N ILE A 118 -12.94 -0.08 1.82
CA ILE A 118 -11.58 -0.56 2.07
C ILE A 118 -10.58 0.19 1.18
N VAL A 119 -10.92 0.41 -0.09
CA VAL A 119 -10.08 1.19 -1.01
C VAL A 119 -10.00 2.65 -0.57
N ALA A 120 -11.13 3.25 -0.17
CA ALA A 120 -11.14 4.62 0.36
C ALA A 120 -10.26 4.75 1.62
N ALA A 121 -10.32 3.78 2.54
CA ALA A 121 -9.44 3.76 3.71
C ALA A 121 -7.96 3.64 3.35
N ALA A 122 -7.64 2.85 2.32
CA ALA A 122 -6.28 2.75 1.79
C ALA A 122 -5.78 4.11 1.28
N ASP A 123 -6.63 4.86 0.59
CA ASP A 123 -6.28 6.16 -0.01
C ASP A 123 -6.08 7.28 1.04
N LEU A 124 -6.59 7.09 2.26
CA LEU A 124 -6.33 7.97 3.39
C LEU A 124 -4.92 7.82 3.99
N ALA A 125 -4.14 6.86 3.52
CA ALA A 125 -2.79 6.67 4.04
C ALA A 125 -1.89 7.87 3.70
N PRO A 126 -1.03 8.31 4.63
CA PRO A 126 -0.05 9.33 4.33
C PRO A 126 0.94 8.83 3.27
N THR A 127 1.37 9.74 2.41
CA THR A 127 2.41 9.46 1.41
C THR A 127 3.59 10.40 1.61
N ALA A 128 4.79 9.92 1.34
CA ALA A 128 5.99 10.75 1.43
C ALA A 128 5.86 11.99 0.56
N THR A 129 6.20 13.16 1.10
CA THR A 129 6.04 14.48 0.43
C THR A 129 4.62 14.76 -0.09
N ASN A 130 3.61 14.10 0.45
CA ASN A 130 2.22 14.15 -0.02
C ASN A 130 2.07 13.82 -1.52
N ALA A 131 2.91 12.92 -2.03
CA ALA A 131 3.01 12.64 -3.46
C ALA A 131 1.73 12.02 -4.07
N ARG A 132 0.92 11.31 -3.28
CA ARG A 132 -0.37 10.69 -3.68
C ARG A 132 -0.30 9.95 -5.01
N GLN A 133 0.79 9.19 -5.21
CA GLN A 133 1.06 8.48 -6.47
C GLN A 133 0.61 7.03 -6.47
N LEU A 134 -0.06 6.59 -5.41
CA LEU A 134 -0.56 5.22 -5.34
C LEU A 134 -1.73 5.02 -6.30
N GLY A 135 -1.74 3.85 -6.94
CA GLY A 135 -2.88 3.35 -7.70
C GLY A 135 -3.43 2.09 -7.06
N TYR A 136 -4.72 1.92 -7.19
CA TYR A 136 -5.47 0.80 -6.61
C TYR A 136 -6.14 0.02 -7.74
N THR A 137 -5.92 -1.29 -7.80
CA THR A 137 -6.58 -2.18 -8.74
C THR A 137 -7.27 -3.29 -7.98
N LEU A 138 -8.58 -3.32 -8.06
CA LEU A 138 -9.42 -4.35 -7.47
C LEU A 138 -9.72 -5.41 -8.52
N VAL A 139 -9.41 -6.67 -8.21
CA VAL A 139 -9.69 -7.83 -9.06
C VAL A 139 -10.71 -8.71 -8.36
N THR A 140 -11.90 -8.83 -8.95
CA THR A 140 -13.01 -9.68 -8.45
C THR A 140 -13.43 -10.74 -9.46
N ASP A 141 -12.93 -10.67 -10.69
CA ASP A 141 -13.21 -11.66 -11.74
C ASP A 141 -12.56 -13.01 -11.37
N PRO A 142 -13.34 -14.08 -11.22
CA PRO A 142 -12.83 -15.40 -10.86
C PRO A 142 -11.81 -15.96 -11.87
N VAL A 143 -11.94 -15.61 -13.15
CA VAL A 143 -11.01 -16.05 -14.20
C VAL A 143 -9.65 -15.39 -14.01
N LEU A 144 -9.64 -14.08 -13.76
CA LEU A 144 -8.40 -13.33 -13.48
C LEU A 144 -7.75 -13.80 -12.17
N LEU A 145 -8.53 -14.05 -11.12
CA LEU A 145 -8.03 -14.58 -9.86
C LEU A 145 -7.33 -15.92 -10.06
N ARG A 146 -7.94 -16.84 -10.79
CA ARG A 146 -7.33 -18.14 -11.15
C ARG A 146 -6.03 -17.93 -11.91
N ARG A 147 -6.03 -17.09 -12.93
CA ARG A 147 -4.82 -16.76 -13.72
C ARG A 147 -3.71 -16.15 -12.88
N MET A 148 -4.03 -15.39 -11.82
CA MET A 148 -3.04 -14.85 -10.88
C MET A 148 -2.36 -15.99 -10.08
N SER A 149 -3.11 -16.98 -9.63
CA SER A 149 -2.55 -18.17 -8.96
C SER A 149 -1.65 -18.96 -9.91
N GLU A 150 -2.12 -19.25 -11.12
CA GLU A 150 -1.38 -19.96 -12.17
C GLU A 150 -0.08 -19.23 -12.55
N TYR A 151 -0.15 -17.92 -12.74
CA TYR A 151 1.02 -17.09 -12.99
C TYR A 151 2.06 -17.21 -11.86
N THR A 152 1.61 -17.12 -10.61
CA THR A 152 2.49 -17.19 -9.44
C THR A 152 3.17 -18.55 -9.34
N LEU A 153 2.40 -19.62 -9.52
CA LEU A 153 2.92 -20.99 -9.56
C LEU A 153 3.87 -21.24 -10.73
N GLY A 154 3.59 -20.63 -11.88
CA GLY A 154 4.46 -20.71 -13.06
C GLY A 154 5.83 -20.06 -12.84
N VAL A 155 5.88 -18.90 -12.17
CA VAL A 155 7.13 -18.24 -11.80
C VAL A 155 7.93 -19.11 -10.83
N PHE A 156 7.31 -19.62 -9.78
CA PHE A 156 7.99 -20.46 -8.79
C PHE A 156 8.36 -21.83 -9.34
N GLY A 157 7.54 -22.40 -10.23
CA GLY A 157 7.85 -23.66 -10.91
C GLY A 157 9.14 -23.55 -11.72
N LYS A 158 9.25 -22.53 -12.58
CA LYS A 158 10.47 -22.27 -13.35
C LYS A 158 11.71 -22.07 -12.47
N LEU A 159 11.54 -21.40 -11.34
CA LEU A 159 12.62 -21.22 -10.38
C LEU A 159 13.03 -22.56 -9.75
N ALA A 160 12.06 -23.35 -9.28
CA ALA A 160 12.31 -24.67 -8.70
C ALA A 160 12.99 -25.62 -9.69
N ASP A 161 12.56 -25.61 -10.96
CA ASP A 161 13.14 -26.44 -12.01
C ASP A 161 14.60 -26.05 -12.28
N ARG A 162 14.91 -24.76 -12.40
CA ARG A 162 16.29 -24.26 -12.57
C ARG A 162 17.20 -24.63 -11.39
N LEU A 163 16.72 -24.43 -10.16
CA LEU A 163 17.48 -24.75 -8.95
C LEU A 163 17.69 -26.27 -8.80
N SER A 164 16.83 -27.09 -9.38
CA SER A 164 16.92 -28.55 -9.32
C SER A 164 17.77 -29.15 -10.45
N HIS A 165 18.26 -28.32 -11.36
CA HIS A 165 19.08 -28.81 -12.49
C HIS A 165 20.35 -29.51 -11.97
N PRO A 166 20.70 -30.71 -12.50
CA PRO A 166 21.82 -31.51 -11.99
C PRO A 166 23.16 -30.77 -11.93
N LEU A 167 23.44 -29.90 -12.91
CA LEU A 167 24.67 -29.11 -12.98
C LEU A 167 24.72 -27.95 -11.99
N VAL A 168 23.56 -27.43 -11.58
CA VAL A 168 23.46 -26.22 -10.74
C VAL A 168 23.34 -26.58 -9.27
N ARG A 169 22.57 -27.64 -8.97
CA ARG A 169 22.21 -28.05 -7.62
C ARG A 169 23.40 -28.29 -6.69
N PRO A 170 24.46 -29.03 -7.07
CA PRO A 170 25.55 -29.38 -6.13
C PRO A 170 26.27 -28.16 -5.58
N TRP A 171 26.45 -27.13 -6.41
CA TRP A 171 27.16 -25.92 -6.04
C TRP A 171 26.27 -24.91 -5.34
N LEU A 172 25.12 -24.60 -5.94
CA LEU A 172 24.21 -23.59 -5.41
C LEU A 172 23.56 -24.00 -4.09
N SER A 173 23.30 -25.29 -3.86
CA SER A 173 22.70 -25.74 -2.60
C SER A 173 23.61 -25.51 -1.38
N ARG A 174 24.93 -25.54 -1.57
CA ARG A 174 25.89 -25.23 -0.53
C ARG A 174 26.02 -23.74 -0.28
N LEU A 175 25.97 -22.92 -1.34
CA LEU A 175 26.10 -21.46 -1.25
C LEU A 175 24.82 -20.80 -0.73
N LEU A 176 23.65 -21.37 -1.00
CA LEU A 176 22.35 -20.76 -0.78
C LEU A 176 21.32 -21.71 -0.17
N PRO A 177 21.63 -22.32 0.99
CA PRO A 177 20.78 -23.33 1.63
C PRO A 177 19.37 -22.80 1.92
N ASP A 178 19.23 -21.53 2.27
CA ASP A 178 17.94 -20.90 2.57
C ASP A 178 17.00 -20.82 1.35
N VAL A 179 17.54 -20.71 0.15
CA VAL A 179 16.73 -20.70 -1.08
C VAL A 179 16.27 -22.13 -1.41
N TYR A 180 17.15 -23.12 -1.26
CA TYR A 180 16.82 -24.51 -1.54
C TYR A 180 15.75 -25.07 -0.62
N ARG A 181 15.60 -24.56 0.59
CA ARG A 181 14.52 -24.87 1.52
C ARG A 181 13.13 -24.64 0.92
N TYR A 182 12.99 -23.69 -0.03
CA TYR A 182 11.71 -23.38 -0.68
C TYR A 182 11.39 -24.26 -1.89
N VAL A 183 12.36 -24.95 -2.47
CA VAL A 183 12.13 -25.83 -3.65
C VAL A 183 11.06 -26.91 -3.39
N PRO A 184 11.11 -27.67 -2.27
CA PRO A 184 10.06 -28.62 -1.94
C PRO A 184 8.69 -27.95 -1.74
N VAL A 185 8.68 -26.74 -1.14
CA VAL A 185 7.46 -25.96 -0.89
C VAL A 185 6.79 -25.58 -2.22
N PHE A 186 7.54 -25.08 -3.20
CA PHE A 186 7.00 -24.72 -4.51
C PHE A 186 6.46 -25.93 -5.28
N ARG A 187 7.15 -27.07 -5.21
CA ARG A 187 6.69 -28.32 -5.81
C ARG A 187 5.41 -28.83 -5.14
N LYS A 188 5.32 -28.74 -3.81
CA LYS A 188 4.13 -29.09 -3.05
C LYS A 188 2.95 -28.21 -3.44
N MET A 189 3.13 -26.88 -3.47
CA MET A 189 2.09 -25.93 -3.85
C MET A 189 1.54 -26.22 -5.26
N ARG A 190 2.41 -26.55 -6.22
CA ARG A 190 2.00 -26.90 -7.58
C ARG A 190 1.17 -28.18 -7.63
N ARG A 191 1.55 -29.20 -6.85
CA ARG A 191 0.77 -30.47 -6.76
C ARG A 191 -0.58 -30.26 -6.10
N GLU A 192 -0.62 -29.47 -5.01
CA GLU A 192 -1.86 -29.17 -4.31
C GLU A 192 -2.83 -28.37 -5.20
N TYR A 193 -2.31 -27.40 -5.97
CA TYR A 193 -3.12 -26.65 -6.92
C TYR A 193 -3.72 -27.55 -8.01
N ALA A 194 -2.97 -28.49 -8.54
CA ALA A 194 -3.47 -29.49 -9.49
C ALA A 194 -4.57 -30.38 -8.89
N GLY A 195 -4.56 -30.58 -7.57
CA GLY A 195 -5.61 -31.26 -6.81
C GLY A 195 -6.76 -30.34 -6.36
N GLY A 196 -6.84 -29.10 -6.86
CA GLY A 196 -7.91 -28.17 -6.53
C GLY A 196 -7.67 -27.30 -5.28
N ASN A 197 -6.53 -27.46 -4.59
CA ASN A 197 -6.20 -26.68 -3.38
C ASN A 197 -5.29 -25.50 -3.71
N ASP A 198 -5.88 -24.33 -3.91
CA ASP A 198 -5.13 -23.08 -4.15
C ASP A 198 -4.54 -22.52 -2.86
N ARG A 199 -3.23 -22.66 -2.67
CA ARG A 199 -2.49 -22.06 -1.55
C ARG A 199 -1.97 -20.66 -1.84
N ILE A 200 -2.13 -20.15 -3.06
CA ILE A 200 -1.74 -18.78 -3.42
C ILE A 200 -2.83 -17.82 -2.97
N LEU A 201 -4.01 -17.89 -3.58
CA LEU A 201 -5.13 -17.02 -3.29
C LEU A 201 -6.11 -17.59 -2.25
N ARG A 202 -6.04 -18.89 -1.95
CA ARG A 202 -6.83 -19.56 -0.89
C ARG A 202 -8.34 -19.38 -1.04
N GLY A 203 -8.82 -19.35 -2.27
CA GLY A 203 -10.25 -19.15 -2.55
C GLY A 203 -10.74 -17.70 -2.33
N ALA A 204 -9.85 -16.72 -2.31
CA ALA A 204 -10.25 -15.33 -2.21
C ALA A 204 -11.14 -14.91 -3.37
N THR A 205 -12.17 -14.15 -3.06
CA THR A 205 -13.14 -13.62 -4.02
C THR A 205 -12.79 -12.21 -4.50
N ALA A 206 -11.81 -11.57 -3.86
CA ALA A 206 -11.27 -10.28 -4.27
C ALA A 206 -9.78 -10.16 -3.94
N VAL A 207 -9.03 -9.44 -4.77
CA VAL A 207 -7.64 -9.07 -4.55
C VAL A 207 -7.48 -7.57 -4.80
N LEU A 208 -7.00 -6.84 -3.80
CA LEU A 208 -6.63 -5.44 -3.93
C LEU A 208 -5.13 -5.34 -4.20
N LEU A 209 -4.77 -4.78 -5.35
CA LEU A 209 -3.40 -4.47 -5.74
C LEU A 209 -3.13 -2.99 -5.49
N ILE A 210 -2.17 -2.69 -4.64
CA ILE A 210 -1.70 -1.32 -4.40
C ILE A 210 -0.36 -1.17 -5.10
N HIS A 211 -0.24 -0.21 -5.99
CA HIS A 211 0.94 -0.01 -6.82
C HIS A 211 1.33 1.46 -6.88
N ALA A 212 2.57 1.72 -7.25
CA ALA A 212 3.12 3.05 -7.44
C ALA A 212 3.91 3.12 -8.75
N PRO A 213 4.14 4.32 -9.32
CA PRO A 213 5.05 4.53 -10.43
C PRO A 213 6.45 4.01 -10.07
N LYS A 214 7.21 3.57 -11.08
CA LYS A 214 8.58 3.09 -10.88
C LYS A 214 9.48 4.17 -10.28
N GLU A 215 9.24 5.39 -10.68
CA GLU A 215 9.98 6.58 -10.29
C GLU A 215 9.67 7.03 -8.86
N SER A 216 8.61 6.51 -8.25
CA SER A 216 8.24 6.85 -6.88
C SER A 216 9.28 6.31 -5.89
N ARG A 217 10.04 7.22 -5.27
CA ARG A 217 11.10 6.89 -4.32
C ARG A 217 10.59 6.11 -3.11
N PHE A 218 9.41 6.46 -2.60
CA PHE A 218 8.80 5.89 -1.41
C PHE A 218 7.54 5.08 -1.70
N GLY A 219 7.27 4.74 -2.98
CA GLY A 219 6.05 4.04 -3.37
C GLY A 219 5.84 2.69 -2.69
N THR A 220 6.91 2.09 -2.21
CA THR A 220 6.90 0.84 -1.44
C THR A 220 6.40 1.06 -0.01
N GLU A 221 6.90 2.07 0.65
CA GLU A 221 6.58 2.47 2.02
C GLU A 221 5.15 2.99 2.07
N ASP A 222 4.81 3.89 1.15
CA ASP A 222 3.45 4.43 0.99
C ASP A 222 2.42 3.31 0.76
N ALA A 223 2.72 2.35 -0.13
CA ALA A 223 1.83 1.21 -0.38
C ALA A 223 1.64 0.31 0.86
N ASN A 224 2.65 0.18 1.74
CA ASN A 224 2.49 -0.55 2.99
C ASN A 224 1.60 0.18 3.98
N LEU A 225 1.70 1.51 4.07
CA LEU A 225 0.82 2.33 4.90
C LEU A 225 -0.63 2.23 4.40
N ALA A 226 -0.84 2.33 3.09
CA ALA A 226 -2.14 2.14 2.46
C ALA A 226 -2.71 0.73 2.74
N TYR A 227 -1.89 -0.31 2.63
CA TYR A 227 -2.30 -1.66 3.01
C TYR A 227 -2.71 -1.75 4.49
N GLN A 228 -1.95 -1.14 5.39
CA GLN A 228 -2.29 -1.19 6.82
C GLN A 228 -3.66 -0.57 7.07
N ASN A 229 -3.95 0.60 6.49
CA ASN A 229 -5.27 1.22 6.59
C ASN A 229 -6.37 0.32 6.01
N ALA A 230 -6.17 -0.22 4.80
CA ALA A 230 -7.10 -1.16 4.17
C ALA A 230 -7.38 -2.38 5.07
N SER A 231 -6.32 -2.94 5.69
CA SER A 231 -6.44 -4.14 6.52
C SER A 231 -7.20 -3.89 7.83
N LEU A 232 -7.05 -2.71 8.44
CA LEU A 232 -7.81 -2.32 9.62
C LEU A 232 -9.29 -2.08 9.26
N MET A 233 -9.56 -1.40 8.14
CA MET A 233 -10.93 -1.21 7.67
C MET A 233 -11.60 -2.54 7.34
N ALA A 234 -10.90 -3.47 6.69
CA ALA A 234 -11.42 -4.81 6.42
C ALA A 234 -11.81 -5.54 7.71
N GLU A 235 -10.99 -5.46 8.77
CA GLU A 235 -11.28 -6.07 10.07
C GLU A 235 -12.56 -5.50 10.69
N VAL A 236 -12.74 -4.18 10.69
CA VAL A 236 -13.94 -3.50 11.20
C VAL A 236 -15.19 -3.90 10.42
N LEU A 237 -15.06 -4.08 9.10
CA LEU A 237 -16.15 -4.52 8.23
C LEU A 237 -16.44 -6.03 8.34
N GLY A 238 -15.68 -6.79 9.13
CA GLY A 238 -15.82 -8.24 9.23
C GLY A 238 -15.31 -8.98 7.99
N VAL A 239 -14.48 -8.33 7.18
CA VAL A 239 -13.89 -8.90 5.97
C VAL A 239 -12.50 -9.45 6.29
N SER A 240 -12.33 -10.77 6.15
CA SER A 240 -11.03 -11.42 6.35
C SER A 240 -10.06 -11.09 5.23
N GLN A 241 -8.81 -10.89 5.58
CA GLN A 241 -7.76 -10.52 4.64
C GLN A 241 -6.44 -11.28 4.90
N ILE A 242 -5.57 -11.32 3.88
CA ILE A 242 -4.23 -11.89 3.96
C ILE A 242 -3.25 -11.10 3.09
N TYR A 243 -2.04 -10.86 3.59
CA TYR A 243 -0.96 -10.28 2.81
C TYR A 243 -0.39 -11.27 1.80
N MET A 244 -0.40 -10.92 0.50
CA MET A 244 -0.07 -11.80 -0.62
C MET A 244 1.42 -11.90 -0.91
N GLY A 245 2.20 -12.36 0.05
CA GLY A 245 3.66 -12.48 -0.06
C GLY A 245 4.13 -13.30 -1.25
N PHE A 246 3.43 -14.37 -1.62
CA PHE A 246 3.81 -15.21 -2.78
C PHE A 246 3.61 -14.47 -4.10
N VAL A 247 2.46 -13.84 -4.32
CA VAL A 247 2.20 -13.06 -5.54
C VAL A 247 3.20 -11.92 -5.65
N LEU A 248 3.44 -11.20 -4.54
CA LEU A 248 4.43 -10.12 -4.50
C LEU A 248 5.84 -10.62 -4.86
N THR A 249 6.26 -11.76 -4.33
CA THR A 249 7.56 -12.34 -4.63
C THR A 249 7.64 -12.77 -6.10
N ALA A 250 6.60 -13.39 -6.65
CA ALA A 250 6.56 -13.75 -8.06
C ALA A 250 6.66 -12.53 -8.99
N VAL A 251 5.93 -11.47 -8.69
CA VAL A 251 5.98 -10.20 -9.45
C VAL A 251 7.38 -9.57 -9.41
N ARG A 252 8.06 -9.61 -8.26
CA ARG A 252 9.43 -9.09 -8.12
C ARG A 252 10.45 -9.88 -8.93
N GLN A 253 10.23 -11.17 -9.09
CA GLN A 253 11.13 -12.06 -9.84
C GLN A 253 10.85 -12.07 -11.33
N ASP A 254 9.64 -11.71 -11.76
CA ASP A 254 9.26 -11.74 -13.17
C ASP A 254 9.71 -10.49 -13.93
N ARG A 255 10.87 -10.58 -14.58
CA ARG A 255 11.39 -9.52 -15.46
C ARG A 255 10.45 -9.18 -16.62
N LYS A 256 9.59 -10.13 -17.05
CA LYS A 256 8.64 -9.95 -18.17
C LYS A 256 7.38 -9.22 -17.77
N LYS A 257 7.20 -8.90 -16.47
CA LYS A 257 6.04 -8.18 -15.95
C LYS A 257 4.69 -8.81 -16.34
N GLY A 258 4.61 -10.13 -16.30
CA GLY A 258 3.45 -10.91 -16.79
C GLY A 258 2.15 -10.55 -16.09
N LEU A 259 2.17 -10.40 -14.76
CA LEU A 259 0.97 -9.97 -14.01
C LEU A 259 0.46 -8.60 -14.43
N CYS A 260 1.38 -7.65 -14.63
CA CYS A 260 0.97 -6.29 -15.03
C CYS A 260 0.38 -6.25 -16.42
N ARG A 261 0.94 -7.02 -17.36
CA ARG A 261 0.35 -7.18 -18.69
C ARG A 261 -1.02 -7.83 -18.64
N MET A 262 -1.17 -8.87 -17.82
CA MET A 262 -2.44 -9.57 -17.63
C MET A 262 -3.55 -8.64 -17.12
N LEU A 263 -3.19 -7.68 -16.26
CA LEU A 263 -4.13 -6.75 -15.62
C LEU A 263 -4.25 -5.40 -16.33
N GLY A 264 -3.65 -5.25 -17.53
CA GLY A 264 -3.67 -3.99 -18.25
C GLY A 264 -2.90 -2.84 -17.58
N LEU A 265 -2.05 -3.15 -16.59
CA LEU A 265 -1.25 -2.16 -15.85
C LEU A 265 0.04 -1.78 -16.59
N GLY A 266 0.17 -2.16 -17.86
CA GLY A 266 1.37 -2.05 -18.69
C GLY A 266 1.65 -0.69 -19.31
N GLY A 267 1.00 0.38 -18.87
CA GLY A 267 1.26 1.73 -19.35
C GLY A 267 2.62 2.28 -18.90
N ARG A 268 3.18 3.23 -19.64
CA ARG A 268 4.49 3.88 -19.37
C ARG A 268 4.67 4.46 -17.97
N ARG A 269 3.60 4.61 -17.17
CA ARG A 269 3.58 5.21 -15.83
C ARG A 269 3.65 4.21 -14.68
N PHE A 270 3.48 2.91 -14.93
CA PHE A 270 3.51 1.87 -13.91
C PHE A 270 4.53 0.81 -14.28
N ALA A 271 5.78 1.05 -14.01
CA ALA A 271 6.82 0.06 -14.18
C ALA A 271 6.96 -0.74 -12.89
N VAL A 272 6.81 -2.06 -13.00
CA VAL A 272 6.84 -3.01 -11.90
C VAL A 272 8.27 -3.29 -11.48
N PRO A 273 8.76 -2.64 -10.45
CA PRO A 273 9.35 -3.37 -9.35
C PRO A 273 8.64 -3.17 -8.02
N HIS A 274 7.62 -2.32 -7.95
CA HIS A 274 6.98 -1.92 -6.71
C HIS A 274 5.48 -2.26 -6.63
N CYS A 275 4.99 -3.20 -7.44
CA CYS A 275 3.67 -3.76 -7.23
C CYS A 275 3.70 -4.54 -5.93
N ARG A 276 3.16 -3.98 -4.86
CA ARG A 276 2.92 -4.69 -3.61
C ARG A 276 1.45 -5.06 -3.57
N VAL A 277 1.22 -6.36 -3.53
CA VAL A 277 -0.13 -6.92 -3.43
C VAL A 277 -0.40 -7.15 -1.96
N PRO A 278 -1.28 -6.42 -1.35
CA PRO A 278 -1.82 -6.79 -0.08
C PRO A 278 -3.30 -7.14 -0.17
N ALA A 279 -3.70 -8.07 0.59
CA ALA A 279 -5.06 -8.38 0.98
C ALA A 279 -5.92 -9.19 0.01
N HIS A 280 -6.23 -10.36 0.45
CA HIS A 280 -7.44 -11.08 0.16
C HIS A 280 -8.55 -10.56 1.04
N LEU A 281 -9.68 -10.30 0.45
CA LEU A 281 -10.89 -9.95 1.16
C LEU A 281 -11.85 -11.13 1.07
N GLY A 282 -12.00 -11.84 2.16
CA GLY A 282 -12.98 -12.91 2.28
C GLY A 282 -13.67 -12.81 3.63
N THR A 283 -14.94 -13.15 3.71
CA THR A 283 -15.67 -13.17 5.00
C THR A 283 -15.34 -14.45 5.75
N CYS A 284 -14.91 -14.34 7.01
CA CYS A 284 -14.72 -15.47 7.91
C CYS A 284 -15.47 -15.23 9.22
N GLY A 285 -16.05 -16.30 9.76
CA GLY A 285 -16.59 -16.30 11.11
C GLY A 285 -15.50 -15.98 12.14
N ARG A 286 -15.85 -15.28 13.19
CA ARG A 286 -14.94 -14.82 14.24
C ARG A 286 -14.30 -15.99 14.97
N PHE A 287 -12.98 -16.11 14.89
CA PHE A 287 -12.19 -16.85 15.85
C PHE A 287 -11.23 -15.90 16.55
N SER A 288 -11.48 -15.66 17.83
CA SER A 288 -10.52 -14.95 18.67
C SER A 288 -9.44 -15.93 19.16
N VAL A 289 -8.21 -15.73 18.73
CA VAL A 289 -7.05 -16.43 19.30
C VAL A 289 -6.32 -15.45 20.20
N ARG A 290 -6.26 -15.74 21.51
CA ARG A 290 -5.44 -14.99 22.45
C ARG A 290 -3.96 -15.23 22.15
N TYR A 291 -3.22 -14.16 21.93
CA TYR A 291 -1.76 -14.22 21.84
C TYR A 291 -1.13 -13.60 23.08
N SER A 292 -0.19 -14.32 23.68
CA SER A 292 0.64 -13.78 24.75
C SER A 292 1.71 -12.86 24.17
N ALA A 293 2.09 -11.82 24.92
CA ALA A 293 3.00 -10.73 24.52
C ALA A 293 4.45 -11.14 24.15
N LYS A 294 4.75 -12.42 24.04
CA LYS A 294 6.12 -12.92 23.76
C LYS A 294 6.50 -13.05 22.28
N THR A 295 5.68 -12.59 21.33
CA THR A 295 5.91 -12.80 19.87
C THR A 295 6.46 -11.56 19.15
N LEU A 296 7.10 -10.62 19.84
CA LEU A 296 7.65 -9.38 19.26
C LEU A 296 8.86 -9.60 18.34
N ASN A 297 9.44 -10.80 18.26
CA ASN A 297 10.66 -11.08 17.50
C ASN A 297 10.44 -11.56 16.05
N PHE A 298 9.21 -11.64 15.55
CA PHE A 298 8.93 -12.23 14.22
C PHE A 298 9.10 -11.25 13.04
N TRP A 299 9.23 -9.95 13.29
CA TRP A 299 9.32 -8.92 12.24
C TRP A 299 10.73 -8.78 11.64
N LEU A 300 11.77 -9.13 12.38
CA LEU A 300 13.16 -8.99 11.93
C LEU A 300 13.62 -10.09 10.95
N VAL A 301 12.96 -11.26 10.93
CA VAL A 301 13.38 -12.39 10.09
C VAL A 301 12.92 -12.24 8.64
N CYS A 302 11.83 -11.51 8.37
CA CYS A 302 11.30 -11.33 7.01
C CYS A 302 12.14 -10.37 6.15
N THR A 303 12.86 -9.43 6.74
CA THR A 303 13.71 -8.46 6.02
C THR A 303 15.02 -9.06 5.54
N LYS A 304 15.61 -10.01 6.26
CA LYS A 304 16.85 -10.68 5.84
C LYS A 304 16.66 -11.66 4.67
N ALA A 305 15.55 -12.39 4.62
CA ALA A 305 15.26 -13.32 3.52
C ALA A 305 15.02 -12.62 2.17
N SER A 306 14.52 -11.37 2.17
CA SER A 306 14.29 -10.61 0.94
C SER A 306 15.59 -10.13 0.27
N ASN A 307 16.66 -9.90 1.03
CA ASN A 307 17.95 -9.47 0.48
C ASN A 307 18.75 -10.62 -0.13
N ILE A 308 18.68 -11.83 0.43
CA ILE A 308 19.38 -13.00 -0.09
C ILE A 308 18.83 -13.41 -1.47
N ILE A 309 17.51 -13.33 -1.66
CA ILE A 309 16.87 -13.64 -2.95
C ILE A 309 17.22 -12.58 -4.01
N ARG A 310 17.47 -11.33 -3.63
CA ARG A 310 17.88 -10.27 -4.56
C ARG A 310 19.29 -10.52 -5.16
N THR A 311 20.22 -11.00 -4.38
CA THR A 311 21.61 -11.24 -4.77
C THR A 311 21.73 -12.35 -5.81
N LEU A 312 20.85 -13.36 -5.76
CA LEU A 312 20.87 -14.50 -6.67
C LEU A 312 20.51 -14.17 -8.13
N PHE A 313 19.64 -13.18 -8.35
CA PHE A 313 19.18 -12.85 -9.70
C PHE A 313 20.08 -11.87 -10.44
N THR A 314 21.10 -11.34 -9.77
CA THR A 314 22.15 -10.53 -10.42
C THR A 314 23.28 -11.41 -10.96
N ILE A 315 23.40 -12.66 -10.51
CA ILE A 315 24.49 -13.59 -10.84
C ILE A 315 24.05 -14.67 -11.84
N LEU A 316 22.75 -14.90 -12.06
CA LEU A 316 22.16 -15.81 -13.05
C LEU A 316 21.33 -15.03 -14.09
#